data_1590205e080f7754d62be01719eaf9cb
#
_entry.id   1590205e080f7754d62be01719eaf9cb
#
_cell.length_a   1.000
_cell.length_b   1.000
_cell.length_c   1.000
_cell.angle_alpha   90.00
_cell.angle_beta   90.00
_cell.angle_gamma   90.00
#
_symmetry.space_group_name_H-M   'P 1'
#
loop_
_entity.id
_entity.type
_entity.pdbx_description
1 polymer ?
#
loop_
_entity_poly.entity_id
_entity_poly.type
_entity_poly.pdbx_seq_one_letter_code
_entity_poly.pdbx_strand_id
1 'polypeptide(L)'
;MTTTINSSKWMNISLWVVQGLLAAMFLMAGANKLFQSIPELSKMLPWVTQVPEGLVRFIGFSELLGGIGLLLPAILRIKPILTSYAAIGLAVVMLLASIFHISKGEMSVIGMNFVFMAMALFVAWGRMKKVPVLPKN
;
A
#
# COMPACT_ATOMS: atom_id res chain seq x y z
N MET A 1 3.03 -33.68 4.55
CA MET A 1 2.66 -32.91 5.77
C MET A 1 3.73 -31.90 6.14
N THR A 2 4.99 -32.30 6.28
CA THR A 2 6.09 -31.38 6.61
C THR A 2 6.30 -30.28 5.57
N THR A 3 6.19 -30.61 4.29
CA THR A 3 6.36 -29.62 3.20
C THR A 3 5.28 -28.56 3.20
N THR A 4 4.02 -28.92 3.54
CA THR A 4 2.91 -27.97 3.57
C THR A 4 3.05 -26.96 4.69
N ILE A 5 3.50 -27.43 5.88
CA ILE A 5 3.72 -26.57 7.05
C ILE A 5 4.85 -25.59 6.77
N ASN A 6 5.94 -26.05 6.16
CA ASN A 6 7.08 -25.20 5.82
C ASN A 6 6.69 -24.14 4.77
N SER A 7 5.88 -24.53 3.75
CA SER A 7 5.40 -23.58 2.73
C SER A 7 4.53 -22.48 3.37
N SER A 8 3.63 -22.83 4.29
CA SER A 8 2.80 -21.84 4.99
C SER A 8 3.64 -20.89 5.84
N LYS A 9 4.67 -21.42 6.52
CA LYS A 9 5.55 -20.59 7.34
C LYS A 9 6.30 -19.58 6.49
N TRP A 10 6.90 -20.01 5.38
CA TRP A 10 7.63 -19.12 4.50
C TRP A 10 6.71 -18.12 3.82
N MET A 11 5.51 -18.55 3.43
CA MET A 11 4.50 -17.64 2.87
C MET A 11 4.12 -16.56 3.90
N ASN A 12 3.90 -16.96 5.15
CA ASN A 12 3.54 -16.03 6.22
C ASN A 12 4.66 -15.01 6.48
N ILE A 13 5.92 -15.47 6.51
CA ILE A 13 7.07 -14.58 6.68
C ILE A 13 7.15 -13.60 5.50
N SER A 14 7.00 -14.10 4.28
CA SER A 14 7.02 -13.25 3.08
C SER A 14 5.93 -12.18 3.13
N LEU A 15 4.73 -12.56 3.55
CA LEU A 15 3.62 -11.61 3.67
C LEU A 15 3.90 -10.54 4.71
N TRP A 16 4.44 -10.92 5.88
CA TRP A 16 4.79 -9.94 6.90
C TRP A 16 5.89 -8.98 6.43
N VAL A 17 6.89 -9.49 5.72
CA VAL A 17 7.96 -8.65 5.17
C VAL A 17 7.39 -7.65 4.16
N VAL A 18 6.57 -8.12 3.23
CA VAL A 18 5.96 -7.26 2.21
C VAL A 18 5.01 -6.25 2.86
N GLN A 19 4.18 -6.69 3.82
CA GLN A 19 3.30 -5.78 4.55
C GLN A 19 4.09 -4.68 5.26
N GLY A 20 5.19 -5.03 5.92
CA GLY A 20 6.03 -4.07 6.64
C GLY A 20 6.68 -3.05 5.71
N LEU A 21 7.27 -3.52 4.62
CA LEU A 21 7.90 -2.65 3.63
C LEU A 21 6.88 -1.72 2.97
N LEU A 22 5.77 -2.29 2.55
CA LEU A 22 4.71 -1.54 1.87
C LEU A 22 4.10 -0.50 2.81
N ALA A 23 3.83 -0.88 4.06
CA ALA A 23 3.29 0.03 5.07
C ALA A 23 4.25 1.19 5.34
N ALA A 24 5.55 0.90 5.49
CA ALA A 24 6.54 1.95 5.73
C ALA A 24 6.56 2.96 4.57
N MET A 25 6.51 2.47 3.32
CA MET A 25 6.50 3.33 2.14
C MET A 25 5.25 4.19 2.09
N PHE A 26 4.07 3.60 2.31
CA PHE A 26 2.81 4.36 2.22
C PHE A 26 2.58 5.28 3.41
N LEU A 27 3.03 4.90 4.61
CA LEU A 27 2.97 5.80 5.77
C LEU A 27 3.82 7.04 5.53
N MET A 28 5.03 6.87 5.01
CA MET A 28 5.91 7.99 4.70
C MET A 28 5.34 8.83 3.56
N ALA A 29 4.91 8.21 2.47
CA ALA A 29 4.35 8.92 1.32
C ALA A 29 3.07 9.68 1.71
N GLY A 30 2.20 9.04 2.48
CA GLY A 30 0.96 9.65 2.95
C GLY A 30 1.20 10.82 3.89
N ALA A 31 2.12 10.66 4.84
CA ALA A 31 2.47 11.73 5.77
C ALA A 31 3.05 12.93 5.03
N ASN A 32 3.93 12.70 4.06
CA ASN A 32 4.49 13.78 3.25
C ASN A 32 3.40 14.54 2.50
N LYS A 33 2.46 13.83 1.89
CA LYS A 33 1.37 14.46 1.14
C LYS A 33 0.36 15.18 2.04
N LEU A 34 0.27 14.80 3.31
CA LEU A 34 -0.63 15.46 4.25
C LEU A 34 -0.01 16.70 4.90
N PHE A 35 1.27 16.63 5.25
CA PHE A 35 1.87 17.60 6.16
C PHE A 35 2.88 18.54 5.52
N GLN A 36 3.50 18.18 4.40
CA GLN A 36 4.42 19.07 3.70
C GLN A 36 3.67 20.11 2.87
N SER A 37 4.26 21.28 2.70
CA SER A 37 3.73 22.29 1.80
C SER A 37 3.84 21.82 0.35
N ILE A 38 2.95 22.29 -0.52
CA ILE A 38 2.99 21.93 -1.94
C ILE A 38 4.33 22.31 -2.59
N PRO A 39 4.93 23.51 -2.33
CA PRO A 39 6.24 23.83 -2.90
C PRO A 39 7.34 22.86 -2.48
N GLU A 40 7.38 22.44 -1.21
CA GLU A 40 8.37 21.47 -0.76
C GLU A 40 8.12 20.10 -1.37
N LEU A 41 6.85 19.68 -1.39
CA LEU A 41 6.46 18.38 -1.95
C LEU A 41 6.77 18.29 -3.43
N SER A 42 6.63 19.40 -4.16
CA SER A 42 6.87 19.45 -5.61
C SER A 42 8.33 19.18 -5.99
N LYS A 43 9.27 19.38 -5.07
CA LYS A 43 10.67 19.07 -5.30
C LYS A 43 10.89 17.58 -5.52
N MET A 44 10.10 16.75 -4.84
CA MET A 44 10.16 15.28 -4.95
C MET A 44 9.09 14.73 -5.89
N LEU A 45 7.92 15.37 -5.90
CA LEU A 45 6.76 14.92 -6.65
C LEU A 45 6.21 16.06 -7.51
N PRO A 46 6.81 16.30 -8.68
CA PRO A 46 6.40 17.45 -9.53
C PRO A 46 4.93 17.47 -9.89
N TRP A 47 4.28 16.30 -9.96
CA TRP A 47 2.87 16.20 -10.36
C TRP A 47 1.91 16.91 -9.37
N VAL A 48 2.33 17.17 -8.13
CA VAL A 48 1.42 17.77 -7.13
C VAL A 48 1.03 19.20 -7.50
N THR A 49 1.79 19.86 -8.38
CA THR A 49 1.44 21.18 -8.89
C THR A 49 0.44 21.14 -10.05
N GLN A 50 0.17 19.95 -10.59
CA GLN A 50 -0.68 19.76 -11.77
C GLN A 50 -2.12 19.41 -11.39
N VAL A 51 -2.41 19.27 -10.10
CA VAL A 51 -3.72 18.87 -9.60
C VAL A 51 -4.09 19.77 -8.42
N PRO A 52 -5.39 19.84 -8.06
CA PRO A 52 -5.79 20.62 -6.87
C PRO A 52 -5.14 20.09 -5.60
N GLU A 53 -4.78 21.00 -4.70
CA GLU A 53 -4.16 20.65 -3.42
C GLU A 53 -5.02 19.67 -2.62
N GLY A 54 -6.35 19.86 -2.62
CA GLY A 54 -7.26 18.94 -1.92
C GLY A 54 -7.14 17.50 -2.36
N LEU A 55 -6.87 17.28 -3.67
CA LEU A 55 -6.66 15.92 -4.18
C LEU A 55 -5.36 15.32 -3.64
N VAL A 56 -4.28 16.12 -3.57
CA VAL A 56 -3.01 15.67 -2.99
C VAL A 56 -3.21 15.24 -1.54
N ARG A 57 -3.92 16.06 -0.76
CA ARG A 57 -4.19 15.76 0.65
C ARG A 57 -5.06 14.52 0.81
N PHE A 58 -6.08 14.37 -0.05
CA PHE A 58 -6.93 13.17 -0.05
C PHE A 58 -6.14 11.90 -0.35
N ILE A 59 -5.27 11.95 -1.36
CA ILE A 59 -4.40 10.82 -1.69
C ILE A 59 -3.49 10.50 -0.50
N GLY A 60 -2.88 11.51 0.10
CA GLY A 60 -2.02 11.33 1.28
C GLY A 60 -2.75 10.68 2.43
N PHE A 61 -3.97 11.12 2.71
CA PHE A 61 -4.81 10.53 3.75
C PHE A 61 -5.12 9.06 3.44
N SER A 62 -5.48 8.76 2.19
CA SER A 62 -5.77 7.40 1.76
C SER A 62 -4.56 6.48 1.90
N GLU A 63 -3.38 6.97 1.51
CA GLU A 63 -2.14 6.20 1.64
C GLU A 63 -1.77 5.96 3.09
N LEU A 64 -1.91 6.98 3.95
CA LEU A 64 -1.63 6.85 5.38
C LEU A 64 -2.58 5.83 6.01
N LEU A 65 -3.86 5.94 5.71
CA LEU A 65 -4.87 5.02 6.21
C LEU A 65 -4.62 3.60 5.73
N GLY A 66 -4.25 3.45 4.45
CA GLY A 66 -3.89 2.16 3.88
C GLY A 66 -2.66 1.55 4.53
N GLY A 67 -1.64 2.36 4.80
CA GLY A 67 -0.43 1.89 5.48
C GLY A 67 -0.74 1.41 6.90
N ILE A 68 -1.55 2.14 7.64
CA ILE A 68 -2.02 1.72 8.97
C ILE A 68 -2.81 0.43 8.84
N GLY A 69 -3.71 0.35 7.85
CA GLY A 69 -4.55 -0.81 7.62
C GLY A 69 -3.80 -2.07 7.22
N LEU A 70 -2.62 -1.92 6.63
CA LEU A 70 -1.78 -3.08 6.30
C LEU A 70 -1.24 -3.79 7.52
N LEU A 71 -1.00 -3.07 8.62
CA LEU A 71 -0.33 -3.64 9.79
C LEU A 71 -1.24 -3.75 11.00
N LEU A 72 -1.95 -2.70 11.35
CA LEU A 72 -2.61 -2.60 12.64
C LEU A 72 -3.67 -3.68 12.87
N PRO A 73 -4.62 -3.92 11.92
CA PRO A 73 -5.62 -4.98 12.12
C PRO A 73 -4.98 -6.36 12.26
N ALA A 74 -3.91 -6.64 11.50
CA ALA A 74 -3.22 -7.92 11.56
C ALA A 74 -2.43 -8.09 12.85
N ILE A 75 -1.73 -7.04 13.31
CA ILE A 75 -0.95 -7.07 14.54
C ILE A 75 -1.86 -7.27 15.75
N LEU A 76 -2.93 -6.49 15.82
CA LEU A 76 -3.90 -6.57 16.93
C LEU A 76 -4.81 -7.78 16.82
N ARG A 77 -4.89 -8.37 15.64
CA ARG A 77 -5.80 -9.46 15.33
C ARG A 77 -7.27 -9.09 15.58
N ILE A 78 -7.57 -7.82 15.36
CA ILE A 78 -8.94 -7.28 15.43
C ILE A 78 -9.40 -7.02 14.02
N LYS A 79 -10.40 -7.79 13.55
CA LYS A 79 -10.90 -7.75 12.18
C LYS A 79 -9.75 -7.77 11.16
N PRO A 80 -8.88 -8.81 11.20
CA PRO A 80 -7.66 -8.82 10.37
C PRO A 80 -7.95 -8.84 8.88
N ILE A 81 -9.18 -9.10 8.44
CA ILE A 81 -9.58 -8.99 7.04
C ILE A 81 -9.41 -7.55 6.52
N LEU A 82 -9.39 -6.56 7.42
CA LEU A 82 -9.16 -5.16 7.03
C LEU A 82 -7.78 -4.95 6.41
N THR A 83 -6.79 -5.78 6.77
CA THR A 83 -5.48 -5.76 6.12
C THR A 83 -5.60 -6.05 4.63
N SER A 84 -6.40 -7.05 4.26
CA SER A 84 -6.62 -7.38 2.85
C SER A 84 -7.36 -6.26 2.12
N TYR A 85 -8.36 -5.66 2.77
CA TYR A 85 -9.08 -4.52 2.18
C TYR A 85 -8.18 -3.30 2.02
N ALA A 86 -7.31 -3.03 2.99
CA ALA A 86 -6.33 -1.95 2.88
C ALA A 86 -5.38 -2.20 1.69
N ALA A 87 -4.91 -3.43 1.53
CA ALA A 87 -4.05 -3.81 0.40
C ALA A 87 -4.76 -3.59 -0.94
N ILE A 88 -6.02 -3.99 -1.05
CA ILE A 88 -6.82 -3.77 -2.27
C ILE A 88 -6.96 -2.28 -2.54
N GLY A 89 -7.27 -1.49 -1.51
CA GLY A 89 -7.40 -0.03 -1.65
C GLY A 89 -6.12 0.62 -2.15
N LEU A 90 -4.98 0.21 -1.61
CA LEU A 90 -3.67 0.72 -2.06
C LEU A 90 -3.36 0.30 -3.49
N ALA A 91 -3.74 -0.92 -3.89
CA ALA A 91 -3.59 -1.37 -5.27
C ALA A 91 -4.42 -0.49 -6.22
N VAL A 92 -5.64 -0.12 -5.82
CA VAL A 92 -6.48 0.79 -6.60
C VAL A 92 -5.84 2.17 -6.71
N VAL A 93 -5.29 2.70 -5.61
CA VAL A 93 -4.58 4.00 -5.63
C VAL A 93 -3.41 3.94 -6.63
N MET A 94 -2.64 2.86 -6.62
CA MET A 94 -1.51 2.70 -7.54
C MET A 94 -1.97 2.54 -8.99
N LEU A 95 -3.09 1.88 -9.21
CA LEU A 95 -3.68 1.78 -10.56
C LEU A 95 -4.09 3.16 -11.08
N LEU A 96 -4.79 3.93 -10.27
CA LEU A 96 -5.22 5.28 -10.65
C LEU A 96 -4.03 6.21 -10.87
N ALA A 97 -3.01 6.11 -10.03
CA ALA A 97 -1.77 6.86 -10.19
C ALA A 97 -1.08 6.49 -11.50
N SER A 98 -1.04 5.21 -11.85
CA SER A 98 -0.44 4.74 -13.10
C SER A 98 -1.19 5.30 -14.31
N ILE A 99 -2.52 5.28 -14.28
CA ILE A 99 -3.34 5.85 -15.35
C ILE A 99 -3.05 7.34 -15.52
N PHE A 100 -2.96 8.08 -14.41
CA PHE A 100 -2.63 9.51 -14.43
C PHE A 100 -1.27 9.74 -15.08
N HIS A 101 -0.24 9.02 -14.66
CA HIS A 101 1.12 9.21 -15.20
C HIS A 101 1.22 8.78 -16.66
N ILE A 102 0.49 7.73 -17.08
CA ILE A 102 0.42 7.33 -18.48
C ILE A 102 -0.18 8.47 -19.31
N SER A 103 -1.26 9.10 -18.83
CA SER A 103 -1.90 10.19 -19.54
C SER A 103 -1.00 11.43 -19.68
N LYS A 104 -0.02 11.57 -18.79
CA LYS A 104 0.94 12.67 -18.83
C LYS A 104 2.23 12.30 -19.56
N GLY A 105 2.36 11.06 -20.02
CA GLY A 105 3.58 10.58 -20.68
C GLY A 105 4.76 10.34 -19.75
N GLU A 106 4.51 10.25 -18.44
CA GLU A 106 5.55 10.10 -17.43
C GLU A 106 5.81 8.61 -17.16
N MET A 107 6.43 7.94 -18.14
CA MET A 107 6.61 6.49 -18.11
C MET A 107 7.61 6.02 -17.05
N SER A 108 8.53 6.89 -16.61
CA SER A 108 9.57 6.53 -15.65
C SER A 108 9.03 6.20 -14.26
N VAL A 109 7.87 6.77 -13.86
CA VAL A 109 7.28 6.52 -12.53
C VAL A 109 6.34 5.32 -12.51
N ILE A 110 5.92 4.82 -13.68
CA ILE A 110 4.93 3.74 -13.79
C ILE A 110 5.49 2.41 -13.25
N GLY A 111 6.77 2.14 -13.51
CA GLY A 111 7.41 0.91 -13.03
C GLY A 111 7.31 0.76 -11.52
N MET A 112 7.57 1.83 -10.77
CA MET A 112 7.48 1.80 -9.31
C MET A 112 6.03 1.61 -8.85
N ASN A 113 5.07 2.29 -9.50
CA ASN A 113 3.66 2.11 -9.18
C ASN A 113 3.20 0.67 -9.40
N PHE A 114 3.67 0.02 -10.48
CA PHE A 114 3.35 -1.39 -10.75
C PHE A 114 3.97 -2.31 -9.71
N VAL A 115 5.19 -2.02 -9.25
CA VAL A 115 5.83 -2.81 -8.18
C VAL A 115 5.00 -2.74 -6.91
N PHE A 116 4.61 -1.53 -6.49
CA PHE A 116 3.80 -1.36 -5.29
C PHE A 116 2.42 -2.00 -5.45
N MET A 117 1.81 -1.90 -6.63
CA MET A 117 0.54 -2.55 -6.92
C MET A 117 0.65 -4.07 -6.82
N ALA A 118 1.71 -4.65 -7.39
CA ALA A 118 1.95 -6.08 -7.31
C ALA A 118 2.16 -6.54 -5.87
N MET A 119 2.92 -5.78 -5.07
CA MET A 119 3.12 -6.07 -3.65
C MET A 119 1.79 -6.03 -2.89
N ALA A 120 0.96 -5.02 -3.15
CA ALA A 120 -0.34 -4.90 -2.50
C ALA A 120 -1.27 -6.05 -2.88
N LEU A 121 -1.31 -6.43 -4.15
CA LEU A 121 -2.11 -7.57 -4.62
C LEU A 121 -1.62 -8.89 -4.02
N PHE A 122 -0.30 -9.04 -3.88
CA PHE A 122 0.29 -10.22 -3.22
C PHE A 122 -0.20 -10.32 -1.77
N VAL A 123 -0.18 -9.21 -1.03
CA VAL A 123 -0.67 -9.19 0.35
C VAL A 123 -2.15 -9.52 0.41
N ALA A 124 -2.96 -8.90 -0.44
CA ALA A 124 -4.40 -9.16 -0.48
C ALA A 124 -4.69 -10.63 -0.75
N TRP A 125 -4.06 -11.18 -1.79
CA TRP A 125 -4.24 -12.59 -2.15
C TRP A 125 -3.77 -13.52 -1.04
N GLY A 126 -2.55 -13.28 -0.54
CA GLY A 126 -1.95 -14.14 0.48
C GLY A 126 -2.75 -14.16 1.78
N ARG A 127 -3.23 -12.99 2.21
CA ARG A 127 -3.99 -12.88 3.46
C ARG A 127 -5.45 -13.33 3.33
N MET A 128 -6.01 -13.26 2.13
CA MET A 128 -7.39 -13.73 1.91
C MET A 128 -7.45 -15.23 1.63
N LYS A 129 -6.48 -15.79 0.90
CA LYS A 129 -6.58 -17.13 0.34
C LYS A 129 -5.58 -18.14 0.91
N LYS A 130 -4.39 -17.70 1.33
CA LYS A 130 -3.31 -18.64 1.67
C LYS A 130 -3.03 -18.71 3.15
N VAL A 131 -2.73 -17.59 3.80
CA VAL A 131 -2.35 -17.55 5.23
C VAL A 131 -3.08 -16.38 5.90
N PRO A 132 -4.40 -16.50 6.11
CA PRO A 132 -5.14 -15.46 6.83
C PRO A 132 -4.61 -15.30 8.25
N VAL A 133 -4.59 -14.07 8.76
CA VAL A 133 -4.38 -13.81 10.17
C VAL A 133 -5.70 -14.08 10.89
N LEU A 134 -5.66 -14.93 11.93
CA LEU A 134 -6.85 -15.32 12.65
C LEU A 134 -7.22 -14.25 13.68
N PRO A 135 -8.52 -13.94 13.83
CA PRO A 135 -8.96 -12.97 14.83
C PRO A 135 -8.62 -13.43 16.24
N LYS A 136 -8.41 -12.46 17.12
CA LYS A 136 -8.22 -12.71 18.55
C LYS A 136 -9.59 -12.96 19.17
N ASN A 137 -9.64 -13.96 20.06
CA ASN A 137 -10.87 -14.27 20.81
C ASN A 137 -11.16 -13.22 21.89
#